data_d571fe581656343e6f54364189e0a75a
#
_entry.id   d571fe581656343e6f54364189e0a75a
#
_cell.length_a   1.000
_cell.length_b   1.000
_cell.length_c   1.000
_cell.angle_alpha   90.00
_cell.angle_beta   90.00
_cell.angle_gamma   90.00
#
_symmetry.space_group_name_H-M   'P 1'
#
loop_
_entity.id
_entity.type
_entity.pdbx_description
1 polymer ?
#
loop_
_entity_poly.entity_id
_entity_poly.type
_entity_poly.pdbx_seq_one_letter_code
_entity_poly.pdbx_strand_id
1 'polypeptide(L)'
;ELIQHDYGAIVNGEMISSIPGSFPALDDTDDEVAYVMPSELRSAIEHEVGDYTKFGRIITGDTYLACESTRKMFFQQFQADAVEMEGGAIAQVCCSWHVPFVIVRVLSDLAGAESHVEFDEFIEDSSVKAAKTVRQLLPILDAWK
;
A
#
# COMPACT_ATOMS: atom_id res chain seq x y z
N GLU A 1 -4.26 -1.47 5.62
CA GLU A 1 -4.90 -0.33 4.92
C GLU A 1 -4.03 0.14 3.77
N LEU A 2 -4.65 0.65 2.71
CA LEU A 2 -3.99 1.28 1.57
C LEU A 2 -4.60 2.66 1.34
N ILE A 3 -3.76 3.69 1.23
CA ILE A 3 -4.19 5.09 1.07
C ILE A 3 -3.47 5.72 -0.14
N GLN A 4 -4.22 6.34 -1.05
CA GLN A 4 -3.64 7.20 -2.09
C GLN A 4 -3.28 8.56 -1.48
N HIS A 5 -1.99 8.94 -1.47
CA HIS A 5 -1.53 10.14 -0.77
C HIS A 5 -1.39 11.39 -1.65
N ASP A 6 -1.36 11.23 -2.96
CA ASP A 6 -1.08 12.30 -3.92
C ASP A 6 -2.28 12.67 -4.80
N TYR A 7 -3.49 12.29 -4.39
CA TYR A 7 -4.71 12.70 -5.09
C TYR A 7 -5.06 14.16 -4.80
N GLY A 8 -5.30 14.92 -5.86
CA GLY A 8 -5.63 16.33 -5.72
C GLY A 8 -6.01 17.01 -7.03
N ALA A 9 -6.28 18.30 -6.96
CA ALA A 9 -6.56 19.15 -8.11
C ALA A 9 -5.59 20.33 -8.15
N ILE A 10 -5.23 20.76 -9.35
CA ILE A 10 -4.51 22.04 -9.53
C ILE A 10 -5.54 23.14 -9.68
N VAL A 11 -5.57 24.06 -8.73
CA VAL A 11 -6.47 25.21 -8.74
C VAL A 11 -5.62 26.49 -8.72
N ASN A 12 -5.77 27.33 -9.74
CA ASN A 12 -5.00 28.57 -9.89
C ASN A 12 -3.47 28.37 -9.85
N GLY A 13 -2.98 27.21 -10.31
CA GLY A 13 -1.57 26.87 -10.34
C GLY A 13 -1.03 26.26 -9.03
N GLU A 14 -1.84 26.11 -8.01
CA GLU A 14 -1.48 25.46 -6.75
C GLU A 14 -2.12 24.07 -6.67
N MET A 15 -1.34 23.09 -6.18
CA MET A 15 -1.85 21.75 -5.90
C MET A 15 -2.69 21.82 -4.64
N ILE A 16 -3.98 21.61 -4.77
CA ILE A 16 -4.90 21.39 -3.65
C ILE A 16 -5.14 19.90 -3.59
N SER A 17 -4.51 19.20 -2.65
CA SER A 17 -4.91 17.83 -2.40
C SER A 17 -6.32 17.85 -1.81
N SER A 18 -7.22 17.11 -2.41
CA SER A 18 -8.41 16.66 -1.70
C SER A 18 -7.94 15.90 -0.46
N ILE A 19 -8.74 15.85 0.58
CA ILE A 19 -8.36 15.28 1.89
C ILE A 19 -7.24 14.25 1.74
N PRO A 20 -6.05 14.45 2.34
CA PRO A 20 -4.93 13.54 2.16
C PRO A 20 -5.36 12.11 2.41
N GLY A 21 -5.19 11.26 1.40
CA GLY A 21 -5.62 9.88 1.46
C GLY A 21 -7.07 9.61 1.04
N SER A 22 -7.84 10.61 0.63
CA SER A 22 -9.16 10.37 0.07
C SER A 22 -9.04 9.92 -1.38
N PHE A 23 -9.74 8.81 -1.69
CA PHE A 23 -10.01 8.44 -3.08
C PHE A 23 -11.19 9.25 -3.60
N PRO A 24 -11.24 9.55 -4.91
CA PRO A 24 -12.52 9.82 -5.51
C PRO A 24 -13.33 8.54 -5.33
N ALA A 25 -14.27 8.56 -4.42
CA ALA A 25 -15.28 7.53 -4.38
C ALA A 25 -15.93 7.52 -5.75
N LEU A 26 -15.90 6.40 -6.46
CA LEU A 26 -16.67 6.21 -7.68
C LEU A 26 -18.17 6.16 -7.37
N ASP A 27 -18.51 6.03 -6.10
CA ASP A 27 -19.85 6.13 -5.56
C ASP A 27 -19.89 7.20 -4.47
N ASP A 28 -20.96 7.98 -4.41
CA ASP A 28 -21.27 9.06 -3.45
C ASP A 28 -21.35 8.59 -1.98
N THR A 29 -20.73 7.47 -1.63
CA THR A 29 -20.77 6.91 -0.29
C THR A 29 -19.47 7.23 0.45
N ASP A 30 -19.59 8.31 1.19
CA ASP A 30 -18.98 8.57 2.50
C ASP A 30 -17.58 8.08 2.82
N ASP A 31 -16.68 9.05 3.07
CA ASP A 31 -15.66 9.10 4.12
C ASP A 31 -14.61 7.98 4.25
N GLU A 32 -14.58 6.94 3.44
CA GLU A 32 -13.50 5.96 3.55
C GLU A 32 -12.23 6.42 2.83
N VAL A 33 -11.36 6.97 3.64
CA VAL A 33 -10.04 7.49 3.25
C VAL A 33 -9.06 6.37 2.87
N ALA A 34 -9.42 5.10 3.08
CA ALA A 34 -8.52 3.98 2.89
C ALA A 34 -9.24 2.71 2.42
N TYR A 35 -8.57 1.90 1.61
CA TYR A 35 -8.98 0.52 1.37
C TYR A 35 -8.58 -0.34 2.56
N VAL A 36 -9.56 -0.92 3.22
CA VAL A 36 -9.35 -1.73 4.43
C VAL A 36 -9.63 -3.20 4.13
N MET A 37 -8.70 -4.07 4.52
CA MET A 37 -8.89 -5.52 4.41
C MET A 37 -9.98 -5.98 5.38
N PRO A 38 -10.94 -6.84 4.97
CA PRO A 38 -11.90 -7.44 5.87
C PRO A 38 -11.24 -8.16 7.05
N SER A 39 -11.79 -8.03 8.25
CA SER A 39 -11.22 -8.58 9.48
C SER A 39 -11.06 -10.10 9.46
N GLU A 40 -12.01 -10.78 8.83
CA GLU A 40 -12.01 -12.24 8.71
C GLU A 40 -10.90 -12.71 7.77
N LEU A 41 -10.70 -12.02 6.63
CA LEU A 41 -9.60 -12.30 5.71
C LEU A 41 -8.25 -12.04 6.39
N ARG A 42 -8.14 -10.93 7.11
CA ARG A 42 -6.95 -10.62 7.89
C ARG A 42 -6.61 -11.73 8.87
N SER A 43 -7.58 -12.20 9.66
CA SER A 43 -7.37 -13.26 10.63
C SER A 43 -6.95 -14.59 9.98
N ALA A 44 -7.54 -14.93 8.84
CA ALA A 44 -7.16 -16.12 8.08
C ALA A 44 -5.70 -16.05 7.60
N ILE A 45 -5.27 -14.87 7.12
CA ILE A 45 -3.90 -14.64 6.66
C ILE A 45 -2.92 -14.67 7.84
N GLU A 46 -3.23 -14.01 8.96
CA GLU A 46 -2.37 -13.96 10.16
C GLU A 46 -2.01 -15.36 10.68
N HIS A 47 -2.91 -16.31 10.54
CA HIS A 47 -2.67 -17.69 10.96
C HIS A 47 -1.65 -18.43 10.07
N GLU A 48 -1.57 -18.09 8.78
CA GLU A 48 -0.77 -18.81 7.79
C GLU A 48 0.58 -18.16 7.48
N VAL A 49 0.69 -16.84 7.62
CA VAL A 49 1.93 -16.12 7.36
C VAL A 49 2.76 -16.03 8.64
N GLY A 50 4.02 -16.45 8.54
CA GLY A 50 4.91 -16.48 9.71
C GLY A 50 5.29 -15.09 10.25
N ASP A 51 6.07 -15.08 11.34
CA ASP A 51 6.50 -13.89 12.09
C ASP A 51 7.31 -12.86 11.27
N TYR A 52 7.70 -13.21 10.05
CA TYR A 52 8.43 -12.30 9.14
C TYR A 52 7.49 -11.37 8.35
N THR A 53 6.18 -11.49 8.53
CA THR A 53 5.17 -10.61 7.90
C THR A 53 4.56 -9.67 8.93
N LYS A 54 4.19 -8.48 8.47
CA LYS A 54 3.53 -7.47 9.27
C LYS A 54 2.32 -6.93 8.52
N PHE A 55 1.20 -6.80 9.20
CA PHE A 55 0.07 -6.01 8.71
C PHE A 55 0.31 -4.55 9.03
N GLY A 56 0.20 -3.72 8.03
CA GLY A 56 0.48 -2.30 8.19
C GLY A 56 -0.35 -1.42 7.27
N ARG A 57 -0.04 -0.16 7.31
CA ARG A 57 -0.60 0.85 6.41
C ARG A 57 0.38 1.13 5.30
N ILE A 58 -0.09 0.97 4.07
CA ILE A 58 0.66 1.29 2.85
C ILE A 58 0.08 2.59 2.29
N ILE A 59 0.93 3.51 1.89
CA ILE A 59 0.53 4.65 1.08
C ILE A 59 1.01 4.46 -0.36
N THR A 60 0.21 4.87 -1.32
CA THR A 60 0.48 4.75 -2.74
C THR A 60 0.43 6.12 -3.41
N GLY A 61 1.23 6.34 -4.43
CA GLY A 61 1.26 7.58 -5.20
C GLY A 61 2.18 7.49 -6.40
N ASP A 62 2.11 8.47 -7.30
CA ASP A 62 2.84 8.44 -8.57
C ASP A 62 4.27 9.00 -8.48
N THR A 63 4.77 9.21 -7.26
CA THR A 63 6.09 9.79 -7.03
C THR A 63 7.01 8.85 -6.28
N TYR A 64 8.18 8.56 -6.85
CA TYR A 64 9.24 7.83 -6.18
C TYR A 64 9.78 8.64 -4.98
N LEU A 65 9.74 8.06 -3.79
CA LEU A 65 10.19 8.70 -2.57
C LEU A 65 11.67 8.39 -2.27
N ALA A 66 12.53 9.41 -2.38
CA ALA A 66 13.94 9.35 -2.02
C ALA A 66 14.34 10.55 -1.12
N CYS A 67 13.50 10.88 -0.15
CA CYS A 67 13.67 12.06 0.70
C CYS A 67 13.26 11.77 2.14
N GLU A 68 14.22 11.83 3.06
CA GLU A 68 14.01 11.52 4.47
C GLU A 68 13.00 12.46 5.16
N SER A 69 13.00 13.74 4.81
CA SER A 69 12.04 14.70 5.38
C SER A 69 10.60 14.40 4.97
N THR A 70 10.39 14.04 3.69
CA THR A 70 9.08 13.64 3.19
C THR A 70 8.64 12.31 3.80
N ARG A 71 9.54 11.34 3.94
CA ARG A 71 9.26 10.08 4.66
C ARG A 71 8.76 10.33 6.08
N LYS A 72 9.46 11.20 6.82
CA LYS A 72 9.05 11.57 8.19
C LYS A 72 7.68 12.26 8.21
N MET A 73 7.42 13.14 7.26
CA MET A 73 6.12 13.80 7.10
C MET A 73 5.01 12.78 6.83
N PHE A 74 5.20 11.84 5.91
CA PHE A 74 4.24 10.78 5.60
C PHE A 74 3.98 9.86 6.80
N PHE A 75 5.04 9.51 7.55
CA PHE A 75 4.86 8.76 8.78
C PHE A 75 4.01 9.53 9.81
N GLN A 76 4.25 10.83 9.97
CA GLN A 76 3.48 11.66 10.92
C GLN A 76 2.02 11.84 10.48
N GLN A 77 1.81 12.08 9.19
CA GLN A 77 0.48 12.38 8.64
C GLN A 77 -0.39 11.13 8.47
N PHE A 78 0.17 10.06 7.93
CA PHE A 78 -0.58 8.86 7.56
C PHE A 78 -0.33 7.67 8.49
N GLN A 79 0.66 7.74 9.38
CA GLN A 79 1.14 6.57 10.16
C GLN A 79 1.51 5.39 9.24
N ALA A 80 2.11 5.69 8.09
CA ALA A 80 2.42 4.73 7.05
C ALA A 80 3.61 3.84 7.43
N ASP A 81 3.48 2.55 7.19
CA ASP A 81 4.55 1.55 7.34
C ASP A 81 5.35 1.38 6.05
N ALA A 82 4.73 1.65 4.90
CA ALA A 82 5.37 1.55 3.58
C ALA A 82 4.79 2.57 2.59
N VAL A 83 5.60 2.90 1.57
CA VAL A 83 5.19 3.70 0.41
C VAL A 83 5.48 2.90 -0.87
N GLU A 84 4.59 2.97 -1.84
CA GLU A 84 4.72 2.29 -3.13
C GLU A 84 3.93 3.04 -4.22
N MET A 85 3.88 2.52 -5.45
CA MET A 85 3.39 3.30 -6.60
C MET A 85 2.30 2.60 -7.43
N GLU A 86 1.91 1.36 -7.14
CA GLU A 86 0.98 0.59 -7.98
C GLU A 86 -0.31 0.16 -7.27
N GLY A 87 -0.26 0.03 -5.95
CA GLY A 87 -1.34 -0.54 -5.15
C GLY A 87 -2.65 0.23 -5.26
N GLY A 88 -2.59 1.56 -5.35
CA GLY A 88 -3.77 2.39 -5.49
C GLY A 88 -4.57 2.11 -6.77
N ALA A 89 -3.89 2.02 -7.91
CA ALA A 89 -4.51 1.71 -9.18
C ALA A 89 -5.15 0.31 -9.18
N ILE A 90 -4.45 -0.68 -8.62
CA ILE A 90 -4.96 -2.05 -8.48
C ILE A 90 -6.20 -2.06 -7.57
N ALA A 91 -6.11 -1.42 -6.41
CA ALA A 91 -7.20 -1.35 -5.45
C ALA A 91 -8.45 -0.69 -6.05
N GLN A 92 -8.29 0.42 -6.77
CA GLN A 92 -9.39 1.11 -7.42
C GLN A 92 -10.12 0.22 -8.42
N VAL A 93 -9.38 -0.51 -9.28
CA VAL A 93 -9.99 -1.44 -10.24
C VAL A 93 -10.68 -2.59 -9.52
N CYS A 94 -10.03 -3.20 -8.53
CA CYS A 94 -10.61 -4.31 -7.77
C CYS A 94 -11.90 -3.90 -7.06
N CYS A 95 -11.92 -2.74 -6.40
CA CYS A 95 -13.12 -2.23 -5.75
C CYS A 95 -14.24 -1.94 -6.74
N SER A 96 -13.94 -1.32 -7.89
CA SER A 96 -14.95 -1.04 -8.94
C SER A 96 -15.61 -2.30 -9.49
N TRP A 97 -14.91 -3.44 -9.45
CA TRP A 97 -15.40 -4.72 -9.94
C TRP A 97 -15.78 -5.69 -8.81
N HIS A 98 -15.79 -5.23 -7.56
CA HIS A 98 -16.05 -6.05 -6.37
C HIS A 98 -15.15 -7.31 -6.29
N VAL A 99 -13.88 -7.18 -6.70
CA VAL A 99 -12.88 -8.24 -6.63
C VAL A 99 -12.07 -8.09 -5.35
N PRO A 100 -12.03 -9.09 -4.47
CA PRO A 100 -11.16 -9.06 -3.30
C PRO A 100 -9.69 -8.98 -3.70
N PHE A 101 -8.90 -8.21 -2.94
CA PHE A 101 -7.47 -8.08 -3.21
C PHE A 101 -6.66 -7.99 -1.91
N VAL A 102 -5.38 -8.30 -2.03
CA VAL A 102 -4.38 -8.16 -0.97
C VAL A 102 -3.13 -7.54 -1.58
N ILE A 103 -2.58 -6.52 -0.95
CA ILE A 103 -1.31 -5.93 -1.34
C ILE A 103 -0.21 -6.53 -0.46
N VAL A 104 0.77 -7.14 -1.10
CA VAL A 104 1.98 -7.68 -0.45
C VAL A 104 3.17 -6.89 -0.92
N ARG A 105 3.93 -6.34 0.01
CA ARG A 105 5.18 -5.62 -0.27
C ARG A 105 6.31 -6.17 0.58
N VAL A 106 7.50 -6.22 0.01
CA VAL A 106 8.74 -6.40 0.75
C VAL A 106 9.47 -5.07 0.73
N LEU A 107 9.89 -4.61 1.91
CA LEU A 107 10.61 -3.36 2.03
C LEU A 107 12.05 -3.59 1.53
N SER A 108 12.43 -2.88 0.49
CA SER A 108 13.74 -2.94 -0.15
C SER A 108 14.71 -1.89 0.38
N ASP A 109 14.18 -0.81 0.92
CA ASP A 109 14.94 0.34 1.37
C ASP A 109 14.16 1.17 2.41
N LEU A 110 14.78 2.20 2.94
CA LEU A 110 14.17 3.11 3.92
C LEU A 110 13.59 4.38 3.28
N ALA A 111 13.40 4.43 1.97
CA ALA A 111 12.91 5.60 1.24
C ALA A 111 13.72 6.88 1.55
N GLY A 112 15.04 6.76 1.62
CA GLY A 112 16.00 7.81 1.89
C GLY A 112 16.91 8.11 0.70
N ALA A 113 17.95 8.91 0.91
CA ALA A 113 18.91 9.29 -0.15
C ALA A 113 19.72 8.09 -0.71
N GLU A 114 19.86 7.03 0.06
CA GLU A 114 20.63 5.82 -0.28
C GLU A 114 19.75 4.68 -0.82
N SER A 115 18.44 4.91 -1.01
CA SER A 115 17.47 3.87 -1.36
C SER A 115 17.81 3.06 -2.62
N HIS A 116 18.46 3.66 -3.61
CA HIS A 116 18.92 2.94 -4.80
C HIS A 116 19.99 1.88 -4.51
N VAL A 117 20.91 2.17 -3.59
CA VAL A 117 21.99 1.24 -3.21
C VAL A 117 21.41 0.09 -2.38
N GLU A 118 20.55 0.40 -1.43
CA GLU A 118 19.87 -0.58 -0.60
C GLU A 118 19.01 -1.54 -1.44
N PHE A 119 18.31 -1.03 -2.47
CA PHE A 119 17.50 -1.83 -3.36
C PHE A 119 18.29 -2.93 -4.08
N ASP A 120 19.44 -2.59 -4.66
CA ASP A 120 20.28 -3.54 -5.42
C ASP A 120 20.84 -4.66 -4.53
N GLU A 121 21.12 -4.38 -3.27
CA GLU A 121 21.62 -5.36 -2.31
C GLU A 121 20.56 -6.35 -1.82
N PHE A 122 19.30 -5.89 -1.71
CA PHE A 122 18.21 -6.68 -1.11
C PHE A 122 17.25 -7.33 -2.09
N ILE A 123 17.33 -7.03 -3.39
CA ILE A 123 16.32 -7.43 -4.38
C ILE A 123 16.14 -8.95 -4.47
N GLU A 124 17.23 -9.72 -4.41
CA GLU A 124 17.16 -11.19 -4.56
C GLU A 124 16.45 -11.85 -3.37
N ASP A 125 16.88 -11.55 -2.14
CA ASP A 125 16.26 -12.08 -0.93
C ASP A 125 14.82 -11.60 -0.76
N SER A 126 14.56 -10.34 -1.10
CA SER A 126 13.24 -9.72 -1.07
C SER A 126 12.26 -10.40 -2.01
N SER A 127 12.69 -10.71 -3.23
CA SER A 127 11.84 -11.40 -4.23
C SER A 127 11.47 -12.82 -3.81
N VAL A 128 12.39 -13.55 -3.20
CA VAL A 128 12.14 -14.90 -2.66
C VAL A 128 11.12 -14.85 -1.52
N LYS A 129 11.26 -13.89 -0.59
CA LYS A 129 10.32 -13.69 0.51
C LYS A 129 8.93 -13.32 0.01
N ALA A 130 8.83 -12.39 -0.94
CA ALA A 130 7.57 -12.01 -1.56
C ALA A 130 6.87 -13.21 -2.22
N ALA A 131 7.60 -13.98 -3.03
CA ALA A 131 7.06 -15.15 -3.70
C ALA A 131 6.58 -16.23 -2.71
N LYS A 132 7.31 -16.44 -1.62
CA LYS A 132 6.91 -17.35 -0.56
C LYS A 132 5.60 -16.91 0.10
N THR A 133 5.52 -15.63 0.49
CA THR A 133 4.30 -15.07 1.10
C THR A 133 3.10 -15.21 0.15
N VAL A 134 3.24 -14.83 -1.11
CA VAL A 134 2.14 -14.97 -2.09
C VAL A 134 1.68 -16.41 -2.22
N ARG A 135 2.60 -17.39 -2.28
CA ARG A 135 2.23 -18.81 -2.34
C ARG A 135 1.45 -19.28 -1.12
N GLN A 136 1.74 -18.77 0.06
CA GLN A 136 0.97 -19.07 1.29
C GLN A 136 -0.42 -18.44 1.25
N LEU A 137 -0.59 -17.28 0.63
CA LEU A 137 -1.87 -16.59 0.53
C LEU A 137 -2.82 -17.20 -0.51
N LEU A 138 -2.32 -17.79 -1.59
CA LEU A 138 -3.16 -18.30 -2.68
C LEU A 138 -4.29 -19.25 -2.23
N PRO A 139 -4.06 -20.26 -1.36
CA PRO A 139 -5.13 -21.13 -0.90
C PRO A 139 -6.20 -20.42 -0.08
N ILE A 140 -5.79 -19.40 0.70
CA ILE A 140 -6.71 -18.60 1.52
C ILE A 140 -7.60 -17.76 0.60
N LEU A 141 -7.00 -17.09 -0.38
CA LEU A 141 -7.72 -16.23 -1.32
C LEU A 141 -8.66 -17.04 -2.23
N ASP A 142 -8.27 -18.25 -2.64
CA ASP A 142 -9.12 -19.15 -3.42
C ASP A 142 -10.35 -19.63 -2.63
N ALA A 143 -10.19 -19.82 -1.33
CA ALA A 143 -11.29 -20.18 -0.43
C ALA A 143 -12.16 -18.98 -0.03
N TRP A 144 -11.68 -17.77 -0.21
CA TRP A 144 -12.39 -16.53 0.12
C TRP A 144 -13.35 -16.14 -1.02
N LYS A 145 -14.63 -16.39 -0.82
CA LYS A 145 -15.72 -16.11 -1.78
C LYS A 145 -16.76 -15.21 -1.18
#